data_c454ce82189743fdc23db6a96946dcb0
#
_entry.id   c454ce82189743fdc23db6a96946dcb0
#
_cell.length_a   1.000
_cell.length_b   1.000
_cell.length_c   1.000
_cell.angle_alpha   90.00
_cell.angle_beta   90.00
_cell.angle_gamma   90.00
#
_symmetry.space_group_name_H-M   'P 1'
#
loop_
_entity.id
_entity.type
_entity.pdbx_description
1 polymer ?
#
loop_
_entity_poly.entity_id
_entity_poly.type
_entity_poly.pdbx_seq_one_letter_code
_entity_poly.pdbx_strand_id
1 'polypeptide(L)'
;MKNKIITFGEIMLRLSPENNERFTQCHEFEAVYGGGEANTAVSLANFGVDCGFVTKLPEHSIGQSAVNSLRQYGVDISGIVRGGDQIGIYFLEKKTSQRPTNVIYNR
;
A
#
# COMPACT_ATOMS: atom_id res chain seq x y z
N MET A 1 26.53 -14.04 8.72
CA MET A 1 25.69 -12.87 9.05
C MET A 1 24.75 -12.59 7.89
N LYS A 2 23.47 -12.51 8.16
CA LYS A 2 22.49 -12.22 7.11
C LYS A 2 22.48 -10.74 6.80
N ASN A 3 22.51 -10.41 5.53
CA ASN A 3 22.29 -9.04 5.08
C ASN A 3 20.80 -8.75 5.07
N LYS A 4 20.44 -7.56 5.54
CA LYS A 4 19.06 -7.12 5.56
C LYS A 4 18.91 -5.94 4.61
N ILE A 5 17.85 -5.95 3.81
CA ILE A 5 17.52 -4.86 2.91
C ILE A 5 16.46 -3.99 3.57
N ILE A 6 16.70 -2.70 3.61
CA ILE A 6 15.72 -1.73 4.14
C ILE A 6 15.26 -0.87 2.98
N THR A 7 13.93 -0.75 2.83
CA THR A 7 13.34 0.21 1.90
C THR A 7 12.66 1.33 2.70
N PHE A 8 12.63 2.51 2.12
CA PHE A 8 12.12 3.71 2.78
C PHE A 8 11.22 4.44 1.80
N GLY A 9 10.01 4.77 2.24
CA GLY A 9 9.09 5.50 1.38
C GLY A 9 7.69 5.59 1.96
N GLU A 10 6.73 5.86 1.11
CA GLU A 10 5.34 5.98 1.46
C GLU A 10 4.58 4.69 1.11
N ILE A 11 3.67 4.28 2.00
CA ILE A 11 2.66 3.29 1.68
C ILE A 11 1.30 4.00 1.66
N MET A 12 0.52 3.71 0.64
CA MET A 12 -0.79 4.34 0.42
C MET A 12 -1.89 3.30 0.39
N LEU A 13 -3.09 3.73 0.76
CA LEU A 13 -4.30 2.94 0.57
C LEU A 13 -4.80 3.16 -0.85
N ARG A 14 -4.87 2.09 -1.64
CA ARG A 14 -5.45 2.12 -2.98
C ARG A 14 -6.90 1.68 -2.91
N LEU A 15 -7.80 2.49 -3.47
CA LEU A 15 -9.21 2.18 -3.59
C LEU A 15 -9.57 2.07 -5.06
N SER A 16 -10.09 0.92 -5.47
CA SER A 16 -10.46 0.66 -6.86
C SER A 16 -11.89 0.14 -6.93
N PRO A 17 -12.71 0.63 -7.88
CA PRO A 17 -14.01 0.02 -8.13
C PRO A 17 -13.85 -1.44 -8.53
N GLU A 18 -14.77 -2.27 -8.12
CA GLU A 18 -14.81 -3.67 -8.54
C GLU A 18 -15.38 -3.78 -9.95
N ASN A 19 -15.10 -4.92 -10.62
CA ASN A 19 -15.68 -5.27 -11.92
C ASN A 19 -15.40 -4.24 -13.02
N ASN A 20 -14.28 -3.51 -12.93
CA ASN A 20 -13.89 -2.50 -13.91
C ASN A 20 -14.91 -1.37 -14.06
N GLU A 21 -15.68 -1.10 -13.04
CA GLU A 21 -16.62 0.00 -13.04
C GLU A 21 -15.91 1.36 -12.99
N ARG A 22 -16.63 2.39 -13.44
CA ARG A 22 -16.15 3.77 -13.31
C ARG A 22 -16.44 4.30 -11.91
N PHE A 23 -15.66 5.29 -11.47
CA PHE A 23 -15.88 5.93 -10.17
C PHE A 23 -17.32 6.42 -10.01
N THR A 24 -17.90 6.96 -11.08
CA THR A 24 -19.26 7.51 -11.04
C THR A 24 -20.36 6.44 -10.94
N GLN A 25 -20.00 5.19 -11.14
CA GLN A 25 -20.97 4.09 -11.17
C GLN A 25 -20.84 3.15 -9.98
N CYS A 26 -19.68 3.14 -9.33
CA CYS A 26 -19.38 2.16 -8.30
C CYS A 26 -20.03 2.51 -6.96
N HIS A 27 -20.36 1.48 -6.20
CA HIS A 27 -20.84 1.59 -4.82
C HIS A 27 -19.88 0.95 -3.83
N GLU A 28 -18.88 0.24 -4.30
CA GLU A 28 -17.92 -0.46 -3.48
C GLU A 28 -16.53 -0.30 -4.06
N PHE A 29 -15.52 -0.27 -3.17
CA PHE A 29 -14.13 -0.22 -3.55
C PHE A 29 -13.39 -1.41 -2.96
N GLU A 30 -12.51 -2.01 -3.76
CA GLU A 30 -11.48 -2.92 -3.26
C GLU A 30 -10.37 -2.09 -2.64
N ALA A 31 -9.98 -2.42 -1.41
CA ALA A 31 -8.94 -1.71 -0.68
C ALA A 31 -7.66 -2.55 -0.63
N VAL A 32 -6.56 -1.99 -1.15
CA VAL A 32 -5.26 -2.65 -1.17
C VAL A 32 -4.20 -1.60 -0.82
N TYR A 33 -3.19 -1.99 -0.06
CA TYR A 33 -2.08 -1.09 0.26
C TYR A 33 -0.97 -1.26 -0.77
N GLY A 34 -0.35 -0.15 -1.15
CA GLY A 34 0.72 -0.15 -2.14
C GLY A 34 1.58 1.09 -2.08
N GLY A 35 2.57 1.10 -2.93
CA GLY A 35 3.59 2.14 -3.06
C GLY A 35 4.86 1.46 -3.57
N GLY A 36 5.71 2.20 -4.28
CA GLY A 36 6.87 1.60 -4.94
C GLY A 36 7.78 0.84 -3.97
N GLU A 37 8.22 1.48 -2.91
CA GLU A 37 9.16 0.91 -1.95
C GLU A 37 8.49 -0.15 -1.07
N ALA A 38 7.20 0.01 -0.75
CA ALA A 38 6.44 -0.98 -0.01
C ALA A 38 6.25 -2.25 -0.86
N ASN A 39 5.93 -2.09 -2.14
CA ASN A 39 5.79 -3.23 -3.06
C ASN A 39 7.13 -3.96 -3.22
N THR A 40 8.23 -3.23 -3.26
CA THR A 40 9.57 -3.83 -3.33
C THR A 40 9.86 -4.66 -2.08
N ALA A 41 9.54 -4.13 -0.89
CA ALA A 41 9.74 -4.86 0.36
C ALA A 41 8.92 -6.16 0.40
N VAL A 42 7.66 -6.11 -0.03
CA VAL A 42 6.80 -7.29 -0.09
C VAL A 42 7.36 -8.32 -1.08
N SER A 43 7.80 -7.89 -2.26
CA SER A 43 8.40 -8.79 -3.24
C SER A 43 9.64 -9.47 -2.70
N LEU A 44 10.53 -8.72 -2.06
CA LEU A 44 11.75 -9.29 -1.48
C LEU A 44 11.43 -10.30 -0.38
N ALA A 45 10.46 -9.99 0.48
CA ALA A 45 10.02 -10.90 1.53
C ALA A 45 9.46 -12.20 0.94
N ASN A 46 8.71 -12.11 -0.15
CA ASN A 46 8.17 -13.29 -0.83
C ASN A 46 9.27 -14.17 -1.43
N PHE A 47 10.42 -13.59 -1.78
CA PHE A 47 11.58 -14.35 -2.24
C PHE A 47 12.46 -14.85 -1.09
N GLY A 48 12.04 -14.67 0.16
CA GLY A 48 12.80 -15.14 1.32
C GLY A 48 13.94 -14.22 1.74
N VAL A 49 13.99 -13.01 1.20
CA VAL A 49 14.99 -12.00 1.58
C VAL A 49 14.55 -11.32 2.87
N ASP A 50 15.49 -11.17 3.82
CA ASP A 50 15.24 -10.42 5.05
C ASP A 50 15.16 -8.94 4.71
N CYS A 51 13.96 -8.36 4.80
CA CYS A 51 13.76 -6.96 4.46
C CYS A 51 12.85 -6.25 5.44
N GLY A 52 13.08 -4.95 5.60
CA GLY A 52 12.25 -4.08 6.40
C GLY A 52 11.78 -2.87 5.60
N PHE A 53 10.72 -2.26 6.05
CA PHE A 53 10.18 -1.05 5.45
C PHE A 53 10.10 0.04 6.49
N VAL A 54 10.63 1.22 6.16
CA VAL A 54 10.66 2.38 7.05
C VAL A 54 9.71 3.43 6.49
N THR A 55 8.76 3.85 7.29
CA THR A 55 7.78 4.86 6.93
C THR A 55 7.14 5.42 8.20
N LYS A 56 6.24 6.38 8.02
CA LYS A 56 5.41 6.89 9.12
C LYS A 56 3.95 6.66 8.78
N LEU A 57 3.21 6.08 9.72
CA LEU A 57 1.79 5.77 9.57
C LEU A 57 1.00 6.27 10.76
N PRO A 58 -0.27 6.68 10.56
CA PRO A 58 -1.11 7.11 11.68
C PRO A 58 -1.39 5.98 12.66
N GLU A 59 -1.75 6.36 13.89
CA GLU A 59 -2.02 5.40 14.96
C GLU A 59 -3.40 4.77 14.88
N HIS A 60 -4.31 5.35 14.11
CA HIS A 60 -5.68 4.83 14.01
C HIS A 60 -5.73 3.50 13.23
N SER A 61 -6.94 2.94 13.15
CA SER A 61 -7.17 1.60 12.59
C SER A 61 -6.72 1.43 11.14
N ILE A 62 -6.82 2.48 10.32
CA ILE A 62 -6.38 2.40 8.93
C ILE A 62 -4.85 2.26 8.87
N GLY A 63 -4.14 3.03 9.71
CA GLY A 63 -2.69 2.88 9.82
C GLY A 63 -2.31 1.49 10.30
N GLN A 64 -3.03 0.95 11.28
CA GLN A 64 -2.79 -0.41 11.75
C GLN A 64 -3.04 -1.45 10.67
N SER A 65 -4.07 -1.25 9.85
CA SER A 65 -4.36 -2.12 8.71
C SER A 65 -3.21 -2.14 7.70
N ALA A 66 -2.59 -0.98 7.44
CA ALA A 66 -1.42 -0.89 6.58
C ALA A 66 -0.24 -1.68 7.15
N VAL A 67 0.02 -1.54 8.45
CA VAL A 67 1.06 -2.31 9.14
C VAL A 67 0.80 -3.82 9.02
N ASN A 68 -0.44 -4.22 9.24
CA ASN A 68 -0.82 -5.63 9.16
C ASN A 68 -0.61 -6.19 7.74
N SER A 69 -0.87 -5.39 6.72
CA SER A 69 -0.65 -5.82 5.34
C SER A 69 0.82 -6.13 5.05
N LEU A 70 1.74 -5.37 5.64
CA LEU A 70 3.17 -5.62 5.51
C LEU A 70 3.59 -6.85 6.33
N ARG A 71 3.10 -6.96 7.56
CA ARG A 71 3.42 -8.09 8.44
C ARG A 71 3.02 -9.43 7.85
N GLN A 72 1.88 -9.49 7.17
CA GLN A 72 1.39 -10.74 6.61
C GLN A 72 2.35 -11.33 5.56
N TYR A 73 3.18 -10.50 4.94
CA TYR A 73 4.18 -10.95 3.98
C TYR A 73 5.58 -11.12 4.59
N GLY A 74 5.72 -10.94 5.89
CA GLY A 74 7.00 -11.14 6.57
C GLY A 74 7.95 -9.94 6.49
N VAL A 75 7.46 -8.77 6.13
CA VAL A 75 8.28 -7.54 6.15
C VAL A 75 8.48 -7.10 7.59
N ASP A 76 9.73 -6.75 7.94
CA ASP A 76 10.03 -6.22 9.26
C ASP A 76 9.46 -4.81 9.39
N ILE A 77 8.58 -4.61 10.35
CA ILE A 77 7.87 -3.36 10.58
C ILE A 77 8.44 -2.55 11.74
N SER A 78 9.54 -2.99 12.34
CA SER A 78 10.10 -2.33 13.54
C SER A 78 10.58 -0.90 13.27
N GLY A 79 10.84 -0.54 12.02
CA GLY A 79 11.22 0.81 11.63
C GLY A 79 10.06 1.73 11.30
N ILE A 80 8.81 1.28 11.46
CA ILE A 80 7.64 2.11 11.17
C ILE A 80 7.33 3.00 12.36
N VAL A 81 7.33 4.31 12.12
CA VAL A 81 6.98 5.32 13.12
C VAL A 81 5.46 5.55 13.06
N ARG A 82 4.83 5.57 14.23
CA ARG A 82 3.38 5.80 14.32
C ARG A 82 3.12 7.24 14.72
N GLY A 83 2.30 7.94 13.96
CA GLY A 83 1.94 9.33 14.25
C GLY A 83 1.27 9.98 13.06
N GLY A 84 0.79 11.20 13.25
CA GLY A 84 0.03 11.91 12.23
C GLY A 84 -1.42 11.45 12.18
N ASP A 85 -2.22 12.10 11.34
CA ASP A 85 -3.66 11.89 11.28
C ASP A 85 -4.12 11.18 10.02
N GLN A 86 -3.25 11.02 9.03
CA GLN A 86 -3.69 10.72 7.68
C GLN A 86 -2.73 9.75 6.98
N ILE A 87 -3.30 8.80 6.27
CA ILE A 87 -2.57 7.97 5.30
C ILE A 87 -2.90 8.49 3.90
N GLY A 88 -1.91 8.47 3.02
CA GLY A 88 -2.16 8.81 1.63
C GLY A 88 -3.10 7.80 0.98
N ILE A 89 -4.02 8.30 0.17
CA ILE A 89 -4.99 7.48 -0.54
C ILE A 89 -4.88 7.79 -2.03
N TYR A 90 -5.00 6.77 -2.86
CA TYR A 90 -5.22 7.01 -4.27
C TYR A 90 -6.34 6.13 -4.78
N PHE A 91 -7.07 6.68 -5.74
CA PHE A 91 -8.19 6.01 -6.38
C PHE A 91 -7.75 5.55 -7.76
N LEU A 92 -7.98 4.31 -8.08
CA LEU A 92 -7.58 3.73 -9.35
C LEU A 92 -8.81 3.18 -10.09
N GLU A 93 -9.10 3.77 -11.25
CA GLU A 93 -10.10 3.26 -12.18
C GLU A 93 -9.37 2.44 -13.23
N LYS A 94 -9.63 1.14 -13.24
CA LYS A 94 -8.86 0.20 -14.04
C LYS A 94 -9.07 0.42 -15.53
N LYS A 95 -7.99 0.23 -16.29
CA LYS A 95 -8.02 0.29 -17.74
C LYS A 95 -8.94 -0.79 -18.32
N THR A 96 -9.73 -0.41 -19.32
CA THR A 96 -10.48 -1.35 -20.15
C THR A 96 -10.04 -1.18 -21.59
N SER A 97 -10.56 -2.02 -22.50
CA SER A 97 -10.25 -1.91 -23.93
C SER A 97 -10.65 -0.57 -24.53
N GLN A 98 -11.58 0.16 -23.89
CA GLN A 98 -12.15 1.39 -24.43
C GLN A 98 -11.76 2.65 -23.66
N ARG A 99 -11.03 2.50 -22.54
CA ARG A 99 -10.63 3.65 -21.75
C ARG A 99 -9.29 3.41 -21.04
N PRO A 100 -8.49 4.47 -20.84
CA PRO A 100 -7.22 4.34 -20.10
C PRO A 100 -7.45 4.22 -18.60
N THR A 101 -6.40 3.85 -17.89
CA THR A 101 -6.38 3.88 -16.43
C THR A 101 -6.49 5.33 -15.95
N ASN A 102 -7.35 5.56 -14.97
CA ASN A 102 -7.52 6.88 -14.34
C ASN A 102 -7.08 6.79 -12.89
N VAL A 103 -6.19 7.68 -12.45
CA VAL A 103 -5.66 7.69 -11.09
C VAL A 103 -5.88 9.05 -10.45
N ILE A 104 -6.45 9.06 -9.26
CA ILE A 104 -6.65 10.28 -8.48
C ILE A 104 -5.94 10.11 -7.14
N TYR A 105 -5.02 11.02 -6.82
CA TYR A 105 -4.28 11.01 -5.55
C TYR A 105 -4.90 11.95 -4.53
N ASN A 106 -4.93 11.49 -3.30
CA ASN A 106 -5.33 12.29 -2.13
C ASN A 106 -4.35 11.97 -0.99
N ARG A 107 -3.32 12.77 -0.90
CA ARG A 107 -2.27 12.57 0.10
C ARG A 107 -1.64 13.86 0.61
#